data_79eb4d7515cc766a068555bbc3781608
#
_entry.id   79eb4d7515cc766a068555bbc3781608
#
_cell.length_a   1.000
_cell.length_b   1.000
_cell.length_c   1.000
_cell.angle_alpha   90.00
_cell.angle_beta   90.00
_cell.angle_gamma   90.00
#
_symmetry.space_group_name_H-M   'P 1'
#
loop_
_entity.id
_entity.type
_entity.pdbx_description
1 polymer ?
#
loop_
_entity_poly.entity_id
_entity_poly.type
_entity_poly.pdbx_seq_one_letter_code
_entity_poly.pdbx_strand_id
1 'polypeptide(L)'
;MLGNKNTNKKTVMGGVGIALLLCALMVGMTMTNLVQNDAPQVEAELAVANDDSDDFFALPDVYEPAQYEYDETSELEGMRSMNQKAFRLDDGSTTLITASAPLHYMSDIGSWEEIDLNIKATVEGWEVTESIYEVSFAAEVEDGVSVMVHPNVDPIVTGLNPMVVTLDESGTMAMPHMTSPSEDGVSVGGNVIRYPIAEGFDIDYTVGETEMKQNLVIRDRPVLDESVAYFGLSEQMRLPVGYGLFLGDDILREDITQTQDELTIRNLETGELLATIPVPVVIEMDAEEPYHATYFVQVFGNDVVLTTAVGTDWLMDEERQFPLAIDPSISVSRGGGGYCYVYYAYCYNSAYGDLRRTSTRI
;
A
#
# COMPACT_ATOMS: atom_id res chain seq x y z
N MET A 1 -17.67 -67.82 -6.37
CA MET A 1 -16.34 -67.51 -6.92
C MET A 1 -16.11 -66.04 -6.63
N LEU A 2 -15.61 -65.65 -5.53
CA LEU A 2 -14.27 -65.38 -5.05
C LEU A 2 -13.43 -64.55 -6.02
N GLY A 3 -13.22 -63.31 -5.70
CA GLY A 3 -12.27 -62.39 -6.29
C GLY A 3 -11.97 -61.22 -5.35
N ASN A 4 -11.13 -61.50 -4.41
CA ASN A 4 -10.54 -60.55 -3.44
C ASN A 4 -9.50 -59.68 -4.17
N LYS A 5 -9.59 -58.35 -4.12
CA LYS A 5 -8.49 -57.45 -4.44
C LYS A 5 -8.21 -56.48 -3.30
N ASN A 6 -7.18 -56.82 -2.58
CA ASN A 6 -6.40 -56.01 -1.69
C ASN A 6 -5.88 -54.77 -2.41
N THR A 7 -6.15 -53.57 -1.88
CA THR A 7 -5.43 -52.36 -2.25
C THR A 7 -4.66 -51.84 -1.07
N ASN A 8 -3.35 -51.98 -1.14
CA ASN A 8 -2.37 -51.45 -0.19
C ASN A 8 -2.44 -49.94 -0.12
N LYS A 9 -2.75 -49.38 1.04
CA LYS A 9 -2.46 -47.99 1.39
C LYS A 9 -0.99 -47.85 1.72
N LYS A 10 -0.21 -47.20 0.87
CA LYS A 10 1.12 -46.69 1.21
C LYS A 10 0.96 -45.37 1.97
N THR A 11 1.25 -45.40 3.25
CA THR A 11 1.49 -44.18 4.04
C THR A 11 2.84 -43.61 3.62
N VAL A 12 2.84 -42.41 3.06
CA VAL A 12 4.08 -41.65 2.85
C VAL A 12 4.22 -40.71 4.05
N MET A 13 5.07 -41.08 5.00
CA MET A 13 5.65 -40.14 5.96
C MET A 13 6.72 -39.34 5.22
N GLY A 14 6.42 -38.11 4.84
CA GLY A 14 7.39 -37.14 4.34
C GLY A 14 7.93 -36.31 5.51
N GLY A 15 9.24 -36.40 5.70
CA GLY A 15 9.97 -35.73 6.76
C GLY A 15 9.97 -34.21 6.58
N VAL A 16 9.47 -33.52 7.58
CA VAL A 16 9.77 -32.12 7.87
C VAL A 16 10.79 -32.13 9.00
N GLY A 17 12.01 -31.80 8.69
CA GLY A 17 13.05 -31.70 9.71
C GLY A 17 14.42 -31.97 9.13
N ILE A 18 15.06 -31.01 8.49
CA ILE A 18 16.50 -30.74 8.33
C ILE A 18 16.62 -29.57 7.35
N ALA A 19 16.32 -28.38 7.75
CA ALA A 19 16.68 -27.15 7.04
C ALA A 19 16.89 -25.95 7.99
N LEU A 20 17.00 -26.20 9.29
CA LEU A 20 17.16 -25.15 10.29
C LEU A 20 18.50 -25.20 11.04
N LEU A 21 19.53 -25.82 10.46
CA LEU A 21 20.85 -25.94 11.14
C LEU A 21 22.06 -25.66 10.25
N LEU A 22 21.94 -24.81 9.20
CA LEU A 22 23.07 -24.47 8.35
C LEU A 22 23.26 -22.96 8.08
N CYS A 23 22.56 -22.07 8.78
CA CYS A 23 22.78 -20.62 8.71
C CYS A 23 23.57 -20.02 9.88
N ALA A 24 24.10 -20.83 10.82
CA ALA A 24 24.79 -20.31 12.00
C ALA A 24 26.31 -20.51 12.01
N LEU A 25 26.98 -20.77 10.89
CA LEU A 25 28.42 -21.09 10.86
C LEU A 25 29.23 -20.45 9.72
N MET A 26 28.83 -19.29 9.20
CA MET A 26 29.68 -18.47 8.30
C MET A 26 29.65 -16.98 8.63
N VAL A 27 29.77 -16.60 9.87
CA VAL A 27 30.13 -15.24 10.29
C VAL A 27 31.33 -15.34 11.21
N GLY A 28 32.49 -15.45 10.60
CA GLY A 28 33.77 -15.42 11.31
C GLY A 28 34.93 -15.60 10.39
N MET A 29 35.24 -14.59 9.55
CA MET A 29 36.61 -14.34 9.08
C MET A 29 36.72 -12.97 8.42
N THR A 30 37.45 -12.09 9.15
CA THR A 30 38.33 -11.02 8.62
C THR A 30 37.70 -9.90 7.80
N MET A 31 37.27 -8.86 8.51
CA MET A 31 37.31 -7.49 8.01
C MET A 31 38.44 -6.74 8.71
N THR A 32 39.62 -6.81 8.15
CA THR A 32 40.68 -5.84 8.45
C THR A 32 40.89 -4.97 7.23
N ASN A 33 40.78 -3.65 7.44
CA ASN A 33 41.13 -2.54 6.55
C ASN A 33 40.12 -2.25 5.41
N LEU A 34 39.08 -1.55 5.76
CA LEU A 34 38.47 -0.59 4.86
C LEU A 34 38.70 0.81 5.42
N VAL A 35 39.36 1.60 4.61
CA VAL A 35 39.61 3.03 4.78
C VAL A 35 38.30 3.69 5.17
N GLN A 36 38.28 4.31 6.35
CA GLN A 36 37.24 5.23 6.79
C GLN A 36 37.27 6.44 5.84
N ASN A 37 36.48 6.40 4.80
CA ASN A 37 36.07 7.61 4.12
C ASN A 37 34.85 8.12 4.87
N ASP A 38 35.02 9.24 5.57
CA ASP A 38 33.94 10.07 6.11
C ASP A 38 33.11 10.62 4.93
N ALA A 39 32.23 9.77 4.38
CA ALA A 39 31.10 10.24 3.60
C ALA A 39 30.07 10.73 4.62
N PRO A 40 29.49 11.93 4.45
CA PRO A 40 28.41 12.36 5.31
C PRO A 40 27.30 11.30 5.25
N GLN A 41 26.97 10.74 6.40
CA GLN A 41 25.77 9.92 6.53
C GLN A 41 24.60 10.88 6.39
N VAL A 42 23.99 10.91 5.21
CA VAL A 42 22.65 11.47 5.06
C VAL A 42 21.71 10.46 5.73
N GLU A 43 21.45 10.66 7.01
CA GLU A 43 20.28 10.11 7.64
C GLU A 43 19.12 10.81 6.94
N ALA A 44 18.42 10.11 6.05
CA ALA A 44 17.08 10.47 5.69
C ALA A 44 16.29 10.32 7.01
N GLU A 45 16.19 11.39 7.79
CA GLU A 45 15.12 11.54 8.76
C GLU A 45 13.83 11.44 7.92
N LEU A 46 13.16 10.29 8.00
CA LEU A 46 11.73 10.31 7.78
C LEU A 46 11.25 11.40 8.75
N ALA A 47 10.74 12.48 8.19
CA ALA A 47 9.95 13.42 8.95
C ALA A 47 8.68 12.66 9.35
N VAL A 48 8.78 11.85 10.39
CA VAL A 48 7.65 11.58 11.25
C VAL A 48 7.35 12.97 11.79
N ALA A 49 6.24 13.53 11.37
CA ALA A 49 5.71 14.72 11.97
C ALA A 49 5.50 14.41 13.46
N ASN A 50 6.54 14.66 14.26
CA ASN A 50 6.44 14.71 15.70
C ASN A 50 5.78 16.05 16.01
N ASP A 51 4.52 16.16 15.64
CA ASP A 51 3.66 17.12 16.27
C ASP A 51 3.06 16.41 17.51
N ASP A 52 3.21 17.05 18.69
CA ASP A 52 2.59 16.61 19.95
C ASP A 52 1.05 16.71 19.88
N SER A 53 0.45 16.56 18.71
CA SER A 53 -0.99 16.49 18.54
C SER A 53 -1.47 15.09 18.91
N ASP A 54 -2.47 15.01 19.77
CA ASP A 54 -3.16 13.79 20.21
C ASP A 54 -3.89 13.06 19.04
N ASP A 55 -3.71 13.48 17.79
CA ASP A 55 -4.36 12.91 16.61
C ASP A 55 -3.35 12.09 15.77
N PHE A 56 -3.34 10.79 15.98
CA PHE A 56 -2.50 9.82 15.24
C PHE A 56 -2.71 9.86 13.72
N PHE A 57 -3.89 10.27 13.26
CA PHE A 57 -4.24 10.43 11.85
C PHE A 57 -4.42 11.91 11.46
N ALA A 58 -3.63 12.81 12.04
CA ALA A 58 -3.65 14.22 11.66
C ALA A 58 -3.31 14.38 10.16
N LEU A 59 -4.04 15.25 9.48
CA LEU A 59 -3.74 15.58 8.09
C LEU A 59 -2.52 16.50 8.03
N PRO A 60 -1.52 16.24 7.17
CA PRO A 60 -0.39 17.13 6.99
C PRO A 60 -0.82 18.45 6.31
N ASP A 61 -0.17 19.54 6.63
CA ASP A 61 -0.43 20.84 5.98
C ASP A 61 0.06 20.82 4.52
N VAL A 62 1.24 20.23 4.29
CA VAL A 62 1.88 20.14 2.99
C VAL A 62 2.66 18.82 2.91
N TYR A 63 2.63 18.14 1.78
CA TYR A 63 3.56 17.07 1.50
C TYR A 63 4.94 17.66 1.19
N GLU A 64 5.96 17.23 1.93
CA GLU A 64 7.35 17.62 1.68
C GLU A 64 8.13 16.40 1.17
N PRO A 65 8.62 16.43 -0.08
CA PRO A 65 9.45 15.33 -0.59
C PRO A 65 10.78 15.26 0.16
N ALA A 66 11.43 14.08 0.14
CA ALA A 66 12.70 13.87 0.79
C ALA A 66 13.73 14.93 0.37
N GLN A 67 14.27 15.66 1.34
CA GLN A 67 15.28 16.70 1.09
C GLN A 67 16.69 16.12 1.14
N TYR A 68 17.59 16.68 0.31
CA TYR A 68 18.98 16.28 0.24
C TYR A 68 19.87 17.47 0.65
N GLU A 69 20.95 17.22 1.39
CA GLU A 69 21.89 18.25 1.87
C GLU A 69 22.78 18.85 0.75
N TYR A 70 22.31 18.96 -0.48
CA TYR A 70 23.02 19.57 -1.58
C TYR A 70 22.32 20.86 -2.01
N ASP A 71 23.11 21.86 -2.44
CA ASP A 71 22.56 23.08 -2.97
C ASP A 71 21.76 22.77 -4.25
N GLU A 72 20.44 23.00 -4.23
CA GLU A 72 19.55 22.77 -5.35
C GLU A 72 19.97 23.50 -6.60
N THR A 73 20.64 24.67 -6.47
CA THR A 73 21.19 25.43 -7.61
C THR A 73 22.33 24.70 -8.32
N SER A 74 22.90 23.67 -7.73
CA SER A 74 23.95 22.83 -8.31
C SER A 74 23.40 21.60 -9.03
N GLU A 75 22.10 21.36 -9.03
CA GLU A 75 21.50 20.24 -9.71
C GLU A 75 21.68 20.28 -11.22
N LEU A 76 22.00 19.13 -11.78
CA LEU A 76 22.15 18.91 -13.22
C LEU A 76 20.86 18.29 -13.78
N GLU A 77 19.84 19.08 -13.98
CA GLU A 77 18.50 18.63 -14.44
C GLU A 77 18.54 17.72 -15.68
N GLY A 78 19.47 17.96 -16.61
CA GLY A 78 19.67 17.11 -17.78
C GLY A 78 20.17 15.69 -17.49
N MET A 79 20.51 15.38 -16.22
CA MET A 79 20.90 14.07 -15.73
C MET A 79 19.82 13.42 -14.84
N ARG A 80 18.64 14.03 -14.75
CA ARG A 80 17.49 13.43 -14.04
C ARG A 80 17.07 12.14 -14.70
N SER A 81 16.67 11.17 -13.89
CA SER A 81 15.89 10.01 -14.31
C SER A 81 14.82 9.74 -13.26
N MET A 82 13.98 8.74 -13.48
CA MET A 82 12.91 8.42 -12.52
C MET A 82 13.39 8.41 -11.06
N ASN A 83 14.56 7.82 -10.77
CA ASN A 83 15.06 7.57 -9.42
C ASN A 83 16.39 8.26 -9.13
N GLN A 84 16.83 9.20 -9.97
CA GLN A 84 18.17 9.77 -9.83
C GLN A 84 18.17 11.29 -9.98
N LYS A 85 18.96 11.94 -9.09
CA LYS A 85 19.40 13.35 -9.18
C LYS A 85 20.92 13.42 -9.27
N ALA A 86 21.44 14.39 -9.97
CA ALA A 86 22.87 14.65 -10.07
C ALA A 86 23.18 16.09 -9.67
N PHE A 87 24.27 16.29 -8.91
CA PHE A 87 24.67 17.60 -8.40
C PHE A 87 26.12 17.87 -8.74
N ARG A 88 26.45 19.12 -9.13
CA ARG A 88 27.80 19.60 -9.32
C ARG A 88 28.38 20.00 -7.97
N LEU A 89 29.56 19.46 -7.62
CA LEU A 89 30.26 19.83 -6.40
C LEU A 89 31.27 20.98 -6.67
N ASP A 90 31.70 21.66 -5.60
CA ASP A 90 32.63 22.80 -5.66
C ASP A 90 34.00 22.43 -6.26
N ASP A 91 34.43 21.17 -6.11
CA ASP A 91 35.67 20.66 -6.69
C ASP A 91 35.53 20.33 -8.21
N GLY A 92 34.35 20.57 -8.79
CA GLY A 92 34.05 20.30 -10.18
C GLY A 92 33.64 18.85 -10.45
N SER A 93 33.67 17.97 -9.46
CA SER A 93 33.11 16.61 -9.59
C SER A 93 31.58 16.62 -9.63
N THR A 94 31.00 15.47 -9.98
CA THR A 94 29.54 15.27 -9.97
C THR A 94 29.20 14.16 -8.99
N THR A 95 28.21 14.39 -8.13
CA THR A 95 27.64 13.35 -7.29
C THR A 95 26.31 12.92 -7.86
N LEU A 96 26.00 11.61 -7.75
CA LEU A 96 24.74 11.03 -8.18
C LEU A 96 24.01 10.47 -6.97
N ILE A 97 22.78 10.92 -6.77
CA ILE A 97 21.86 10.36 -5.77
C ILE A 97 20.91 9.41 -6.47
N THR A 98 20.78 8.20 -5.93
CA THR A 98 19.80 7.21 -6.40
C THR A 98 18.88 6.83 -5.24
N ALA A 99 17.58 7.04 -5.43
CA ALA A 99 16.56 6.68 -4.47
C ALA A 99 15.95 5.30 -4.77
N SER A 100 15.38 4.65 -3.77
CA SER A 100 14.60 3.43 -3.94
C SER A 100 13.20 3.69 -4.50
N ALA A 101 12.65 4.88 -4.24
CA ALA A 101 11.39 5.36 -4.77
C ALA A 101 11.61 6.34 -5.93
N PRO A 102 10.61 6.56 -6.80
CA PRO A 102 10.67 7.59 -7.82
C PRO A 102 10.86 8.99 -7.22
N LEU A 103 11.75 9.77 -7.82
CA LEU A 103 11.98 11.18 -7.51
C LEU A 103 11.32 12.08 -8.55
N HIS A 104 11.16 11.56 -9.77
CA HIS A 104 10.66 12.31 -10.91
C HIS A 104 9.63 11.49 -11.69
N TYR A 105 8.74 12.21 -12.34
CA TYR A 105 7.83 11.65 -13.35
C TYR A 105 8.16 12.22 -14.73
N MET A 106 7.73 11.54 -15.78
CA MET A 106 7.89 11.99 -17.15
C MET A 106 6.68 12.84 -17.53
N SER A 107 6.91 14.15 -17.72
CA SER A 107 5.84 15.07 -18.14
C SER A 107 5.43 14.83 -19.61
N ASP A 108 4.29 15.38 -20.02
CA ASP A 108 3.75 15.28 -21.40
C ASP A 108 4.70 15.83 -22.47
N ILE A 109 5.57 16.77 -22.09
CA ILE A 109 6.58 17.34 -23.00
C ILE A 109 7.88 16.52 -23.05
N GLY A 110 7.95 15.40 -22.32
CA GLY A 110 9.08 14.46 -22.34
C GLY A 110 10.26 14.90 -21.49
N SER A 111 10.06 15.73 -20.48
CA SER A 111 11.07 16.11 -19.46
C SER A 111 10.80 15.39 -18.14
N TRP A 112 11.88 15.16 -17.37
CA TRP A 112 11.78 14.69 -16.01
C TRP A 112 11.50 15.85 -15.06
N GLU A 113 10.32 15.83 -14.45
CA GLU A 113 9.86 16.82 -13.48
C GLU A 113 9.81 16.20 -12.08
N GLU A 114 9.92 17.03 -11.04
CA GLU A 114 9.82 16.59 -9.66
C GLU A 114 8.38 16.15 -9.34
N ILE A 115 8.27 15.09 -8.55
CA ILE A 115 6.97 14.60 -8.06
C ILE A 115 6.42 15.59 -7.03
N ASP A 116 5.17 16.01 -7.23
CA ASP A 116 4.37 16.76 -6.26
C ASP A 116 3.10 15.96 -5.92
N LEU A 117 3.05 15.42 -4.72
CA LEU A 117 1.92 14.62 -4.25
C LEU A 117 0.85 15.45 -3.52
N ASN A 118 1.02 16.77 -3.43
CA ASN A 118 0.00 17.63 -2.83
C ASN A 118 -1.30 17.54 -3.62
N ILE A 119 -2.39 17.24 -2.93
CA ILE A 119 -3.73 17.10 -3.51
C ILE A 119 -4.25 18.48 -3.89
N LYS A 120 -4.60 18.67 -5.14
CA LYS A 120 -5.05 19.95 -5.70
C LYS A 120 -6.56 19.91 -5.96
N ALA A 121 -7.27 20.95 -5.55
CA ALA A 121 -8.71 21.07 -5.80
C ALA A 121 -9.00 21.32 -7.29
N THR A 122 -10.05 20.67 -7.80
CA THR A 122 -10.57 20.84 -9.16
C THR A 122 -12.05 21.26 -9.12
N VAL A 123 -12.69 21.36 -10.27
CA VAL A 123 -14.13 21.64 -10.35
C VAL A 123 -14.98 20.44 -9.93
N GLU A 124 -14.45 19.22 -10.11
CA GLU A 124 -15.17 17.95 -9.91
C GLU A 124 -14.75 17.22 -8.63
N GLY A 125 -13.77 17.76 -7.88
CA GLY A 125 -13.24 17.13 -6.68
C GLY A 125 -11.78 17.54 -6.42
N TRP A 126 -10.88 16.57 -6.36
CA TRP A 126 -9.45 16.78 -6.12
C TRP A 126 -8.61 15.83 -6.97
N GLU A 127 -7.34 16.18 -7.20
CA GLU A 127 -6.44 15.35 -8.00
C GLU A 127 -4.97 15.46 -7.59
N VAL A 128 -4.18 14.44 -7.96
CA VAL A 128 -2.72 14.44 -8.03
C VAL A 128 -2.33 13.97 -9.43
N THR A 129 -1.66 14.81 -10.21
CA THR A 129 -1.26 14.54 -11.61
C THR A 129 0.25 14.64 -11.83
N GLU A 130 0.98 15.27 -10.90
CA GLU A 130 2.43 15.45 -10.97
C GLU A 130 3.16 14.27 -10.30
N SER A 131 2.90 13.05 -10.79
CA SER A 131 3.38 11.78 -10.23
C SER A 131 3.57 10.74 -11.33
N ILE A 132 4.10 9.57 -10.97
CA ILE A 132 4.23 8.44 -11.91
C ILE A 132 2.88 7.77 -12.24
N TYR A 133 1.85 8.07 -11.51
CA TYR A 133 0.46 7.69 -11.74
C TYR A 133 -0.44 8.85 -11.33
N GLU A 134 -1.67 8.89 -11.82
CA GLU A 134 -2.59 9.97 -11.52
C GLU A 134 -3.71 9.46 -10.63
N VAL A 135 -4.16 10.31 -9.70
CA VAL A 135 -5.29 10.00 -8.82
C VAL A 135 -6.30 11.14 -8.89
N SER A 136 -7.56 10.79 -9.06
CA SER A 136 -8.66 11.73 -8.99
C SER A 136 -9.67 11.29 -7.93
N PHE A 137 -10.00 12.20 -7.03
CA PHE A 137 -10.92 12.00 -5.93
C PHE A 137 -12.23 12.71 -6.23
N ALA A 138 -13.34 12.01 -6.16
CA ALA A 138 -14.66 12.59 -6.35
C ALA A 138 -15.06 13.51 -5.18
N ALA A 139 -15.97 14.45 -5.42
CA ALA A 139 -16.51 15.32 -4.37
C ALA A 139 -17.35 14.53 -3.34
N GLU A 140 -18.05 13.52 -3.82
CA GLU A 140 -18.86 12.62 -2.98
C GLU A 140 -18.13 11.28 -2.83
N VAL A 141 -18.06 10.75 -1.63
CA VAL A 141 -17.33 9.51 -1.34
C VAL A 141 -17.88 8.29 -2.10
N GLU A 142 -19.19 8.28 -2.39
CA GLU A 142 -19.85 7.20 -3.12
C GLU A 142 -19.36 7.05 -4.56
N ASP A 143 -18.86 8.12 -5.15
CA ASP A 143 -18.35 8.14 -6.55
C ASP A 143 -16.92 7.61 -6.66
N GLY A 144 -16.26 7.38 -5.51
CA GLY A 144 -14.98 6.69 -5.40
C GLY A 144 -13.76 7.49 -5.86
N VAL A 145 -12.68 6.76 -6.08
CA VAL A 145 -11.36 7.27 -6.47
C VAL A 145 -10.90 6.60 -7.75
N SER A 146 -10.43 7.40 -8.70
CA SER A 146 -9.89 6.94 -9.99
C SER A 146 -8.37 6.94 -9.93
N VAL A 147 -7.74 5.78 -10.20
CA VAL A 147 -6.28 5.59 -10.22
C VAL A 147 -5.84 5.23 -11.65
N MET A 148 -5.18 6.16 -12.32
CA MET A 148 -4.66 5.98 -13.68
C MET A 148 -3.18 5.59 -13.62
N VAL A 149 -2.89 4.32 -13.85
CA VAL A 149 -1.50 3.80 -13.85
C VAL A 149 -0.80 4.05 -15.18
N HIS A 150 -1.52 3.97 -16.30
CA HIS A 150 -1.00 4.20 -17.64
C HIS A 150 -1.98 5.02 -18.49
N PRO A 151 -1.51 5.98 -19.29
CA PRO A 151 -2.40 6.85 -20.07
C PRO A 151 -3.20 6.12 -21.16
N ASN A 152 -2.84 4.88 -21.52
CA ASN A 152 -3.53 4.06 -22.52
C ASN A 152 -4.38 2.93 -21.93
N VAL A 153 -4.55 2.91 -20.63
CA VAL A 153 -5.37 1.93 -19.90
C VAL A 153 -6.44 2.69 -19.14
N ASP A 154 -7.67 2.24 -19.20
CA ASP A 154 -8.73 2.81 -18.37
C ASP A 154 -8.31 2.80 -16.89
N PRO A 155 -8.73 3.77 -16.08
CA PRO A 155 -8.34 3.80 -14.68
C PRO A 155 -8.94 2.63 -13.89
N ILE A 156 -8.27 2.24 -12.81
CA ILE A 156 -8.89 1.48 -11.74
C ILE A 156 -9.76 2.47 -10.97
N VAL A 157 -11.04 2.18 -10.78
CA VAL A 157 -11.91 2.97 -9.90
C VAL A 157 -12.17 2.16 -8.66
N THR A 158 -11.82 2.68 -7.49
CA THR A 158 -11.98 2.02 -6.18
C THR A 158 -12.77 2.90 -5.21
N GLY A 159 -13.12 2.38 -4.04
CA GLY A 159 -13.85 3.14 -3.03
C GLY A 159 -15.28 3.52 -3.44
N LEU A 160 -15.86 2.85 -4.45
CA LEU A 160 -17.24 3.12 -4.87
C LEU A 160 -18.23 2.60 -3.82
N ASN A 161 -19.20 3.44 -3.44
CA ASN A 161 -20.26 3.08 -2.48
C ASN A 161 -19.73 2.44 -1.19
N PRO A 162 -18.78 3.06 -0.50
CA PRO A 162 -18.16 2.46 0.68
C PRO A 162 -19.17 2.33 1.82
N MET A 163 -19.11 1.21 2.53
CA MET A 163 -19.99 0.92 3.65
C MET A 163 -19.22 0.26 4.79
N VAL A 164 -19.42 0.73 6.02
CA VAL A 164 -19.00 -0.01 7.21
C VAL A 164 -19.95 -1.19 7.38
N VAL A 165 -19.39 -2.40 7.50
CA VAL A 165 -20.19 -3.64 7.50
C VAL A 165 -19.78 -4.59 8.61
N THR A 166 -20.73 -5.47 8.95
CA THR A 166 -20.50 -6.64 9.77
C THR A 166 -20.71 -7.90 8.93
N LEU A 167 -19.85 -8.91 9.13
CA LEU A 167 -19.92 -10.18 8.41
C LEU A 167 -20.06 -11.34 9.40
N ASP A 168 -20.66 -12.42 8.96
CA ASP A 168 -20.63 -13.72 9.63
C ASP A 168 -19.32 -14.48 9.32
N GLU A 169 -19.14 -15.67 9.88
CA GLU A 169 -17.95 -16.52 9.67
C GLU A 169 -17.74 -16.91 8.19
N SER A 170 -18.78 -16.90 7.36
CA SER A 170 -18.69 -17.23 5.94
C SER A 170 -18.31 -16.03 5.07
N GLY A 171 -18.15 -14.84 5.64
CA GLY A 171 -17.93 -13.61 4.91
C GLY A 171 -19.20 -13.05 4.26
N THR A 172 -20.35 -13.62 4.60
CA THR A 172 -21.63 -13.06 4.12
C THR A 172 -21.93 -11.79 4.93
N MET A 173 -22.25 -10.71 4.22
CA MET A 173 -22.65 -9.45 4.86
C MET A 173 -23.90 -9.68 5.71
N ALA A 174 -23.73 -9.56 7.03
CA ALA A 174 -24.84 -9.71 7.94
C ALA A 174 -25.74 -8.47 7.85
N MET A 175 -25.16 -7.28 8.00
CA MET A 175 -25.85 -5.98 7.87
C MET A 175 -24.82 -4.85 7.64
N PRO A 176 -25.20 -3.74 6.98
CA PRO A 176 -24.46 -2.50 7.12
C PRO A 176 -24.43 -2.10 8.61
N HIS A 177 -23.28 -1.66 9.08
CA HIS A 177 -23.17 -1.12 10.44
C HIS A 177 -23.87 0.24 10.47
N MET A 178 -25.02 0.30 11.12
CA MET A 178 -25.86 1.49 11.14
C MET A 178 -25.35 2.47 12.18
N THR A 179 -24.73 3.55 11.71
CA THR A 179 -24.33 4.69 12.53
C THR A 179 -25.05 5.96 12.06
N SER A 180 -24.95 7.03 12.83
CA SER A 180 -25.41 8.35 12.37
C SER A 180 -24.53 8.81 11.20
N PRO A 181 -25.10 9.50 10.18
CA PRO A 181 -24.28 10.18 9.18
C PRO A 181 -23.33 11.15 9.86
N SER A 182 -22.11 11.28 9.33
CA SER A 182 -21.18 12.31 9.79
C SER A 182 -21.70 13.69 9.40
N GLU A 183 -21.53 14.68 10.30
CA GLU A 183 -21.79 16.10 10.01
C GLU A 183 -20.53 16.82 9.50
N ASP A 184 -19.38 16.18 9.57
CA ASP A 184 -18.11 16.72 9.12
C ASP A 184 -18.03 16.72 7.58
N GLY A 185 -17.37 17.71 7.01
CA GLY A 185 -17.10 17.78 5.57
C GLY A 185 -15.78 17.13 5.21
N VAL A 186 -15.58 16.89 3.91
CA VAL A 186 -14.30 16.41 3.35
C VAL A 186 -13.20 17.39 3.72
N SER A 187 -12.06 16.86 4.18
CA SER A 187 -10.87 17.64 4.52
C SER A 187 -9.65 17.16 3.76
N VAL A 188 -8.80 18.10 3.35
CA VAL A 188 -7.58 17.83 2.57
C VAL A 188 -6.40 18.51 3.26
N GLY A 189 -5.31 17.77 3.40
CA GLY A 189 -4.04 18.27 3.91
C GLY A 189 -2.87 17.58 3.19
N GLY A 190 -2.00 18.34 2.55
CA GLY A 190 -0.86 17.80 1.81
C GLY A 190 -1.28 16.73 0.79
N ASN A 191 -0.81 15.52 0.99
CA ASN A 191 -1.11 14.35 0.16
C ASN A 191 -2.20 13.43 0.75
N VAL A 192 -2.97 13.91 1.74
CA VAL A 192 -4.03 13.13 2.39
C VAL A 192 -5.39 13.81 2.18
N ILE A 193 -6.40 13.02 1.85
CA ILE A 193 -7.80 13.44 1.81
C ILE A 193 -8.62 12.52 2.71
N ARG A 194 -9.49 13.11 3.54
CA ARG A 194 -10.36 12.43 4.48
C ARG A 194 -11.82 12.63 4.11
N TYR A 195 -12.54 11.53 3.98
CA TYR A 195 -14.00 11.49 3.83
C TYR A 195 -14.66 10.95 5.10
N PRO A 196 -15.36 11.76 5.85
CA PRO A 196 -16.18 11.28 6.96
C PRO A 196 -17.38 10.51 6.39
N ILE A 197 -17.47 9.21 6.65
CA ILE A 197 -18.54 8.35 6.10
C ILE A 197 -19.68 8.11 7.08
N ALA A 198 -19.37 8.13 8.39
CA ALA A 198 -20.34 7.98 9.45
C ALA A 198 -19.76 8.52 10.77
N GLU A 199 -20.60 8.69 11.80
CA GLU A 199 -20.12 9.09 13.12
C GLU A 199 -19.09 8.08 13.67
N GLY A 200 -17.87 8.55 13.93
CA GLY A 200 -16.75 7.71 14.39
C GLY A 200 -15.99 6.95 13.30
N PHE A 201 -16.34 7.14 12.01
CA PHE A 201 -15.70 6.44 10.89
C PHE A 201 -15.35 7.38 9.75
N ASP A 202 -14.08 7.36 9.36
CA ASP A 202 -13.58 8.10 8.20
C ASP A 202 -12.92 7.15 7.19
N ILE A 203 -12.83 7.58 5.94
CA ILE A 203 -11.91 6.99 4.97
C ILE A 203 -10.84 8.02 4.67
N ASP A 204 -9.59 7.66 4.94
CA ASP A 204 -8.42 8.45 4.57
C ASP A 204 -7.76 7.84 3.34
N TYR A 205 -7.47 8.67 2.35
CA TYR A 205 -6.60 8.30 1.24
C TYR A 205 -5.32 9.11 1.32
N THR A 206 -4.18 8.41 1.27
CA THR A 206 -2.84 9.02 1.22
C THR A 206 -2.17 8.67 -0.09
N VAL A 207 -1.80 9.68 -0.87
CA VAL A 207 -1.08 9.48 -2.13
C VAL A 207 0.42 9.44 -1.86
N GLY A 208 1.06 8.31 -2.16
CA GLY A 208 2.49 8.11 -2.08
C GLY A 208 3.14 8.07 -3.46
N GLU A 209 4.47 7.90 -3.53
CA GLU A 209 5.21 7.87 -4.79
C GLU A 209 4.87 6.67 -5.67
N THR A 210 4.50 5.53 -5.07
CA THR A 210 4.21 4.27 -5.77
C THR A 210 2.93 3.58 -5.31
N GLU A 211 2.22 4.16 -4.35
CA GLU A 211 1.01 3.58 -3.79
C GLU A 211 0.01 4.65 -3.40
N MET A 212 -1.26 4.32 -3.45
CA MET A 212 -2.33 5.05 -2.80
C MET A 212 -2.80 4.21 -1.61
N LYS A 213 -2.58 4.71 -0.41
CA LYS A 213 -3.11 4.09 0.81
C LYS A 213 -4.56 4.51 1.01
N GLN A 214 -5.35 3.55 1.45
CA GLN A 214 -6.72 3.78 1.89
C GLN A 214 -6.84 3.23 3.31
N ASN A 215 -7.38 4.00 4.23
CA ASN A 215 -7.58 3.59 5.61
C ASN A 215 -9.03 3.79 6.01
N LEU A 216 -9.70 2.74 6.49
CA LEU A 216 -10.90 2.93 7.31
C LEU A 216 -10.43 3.28 8.72
N VAL A 217 -10.55 4.54 9.09
CA VAL A 217 -10.24 5.03 10.45
C VAL A 217 -11.44 4.80 11.36
N ILE A 218 -11.23 4.06 12.45
CA ILE A 218 -12.21 3.75 13.48
C ILE A 218 -11.81 4.57 14.71
N ARG A 219 -12.53 5.67 14.99
CA ARG A 219 -12.15 6.60 16.06
C ARG A 219 -12.39 6.03 17.45
N ASP A 220 -13.47 5.29 17.62
CA ASP A 220 -13.89 4.72 18.89
C ASP A 220 -14.26 3.23 18.72
N ARG A 221 -14.25 2.48 19.82
CA ARG A 221 -14.66 1.07 19.84
C ARG A 221 -16.11 0.92 19.37
N PRO A 222 -16.38 0.20 18.28
CA PRO A 222 -17.74 0.01 17.79
C PRO A 222 -18.57 -0.84 18.74
N VAL A 223 -19.89 -0.65 18.71
CA VAL A 223 -20.83 -1.51 19.41
C VAL A 223 -21.28 -2.61 18.47
N LEU A 224 -20.92 -3.86 18.77
CA LEU A 224 -21.20 -5.03 17.94
C LEU A 224 -22.01 -6.07 18.66
N ASP A 225 -22.84 -6.83 17.92
CA ASP A 225 -23.54 -8.00 18.43
C ASP A 225 -22.58 -9.20 18.53
N GLU A 226 -22.78 -10.07 19.51
CA GLU A 226 -21.96 -11.29 19.75
C GLU A 226 -21.94 -12.26 18.55
N SER A 227 -22.88 -12.15 17.62
CA SER A 227 -22.98 -12.99 16.41
C SER A 227 -22.10 -12.51 15.24
N VAL A 228 -21.48 -11.36 15.36
CA VAL A 228 -20.64 -10.77 14.31
C VAL A 228 -19.24 -11.37 14.38
N ALA A 229 -18.77 -11.97 13.29
CA ALA A 229 -17.43 -12.56 13.21
C ALA A 229 -16.38 -11.57 12.71
N TYR A 230 -16.75 -10.67 11.79
CA TYR A 230 -15.84 -9.68 11.22
C TYR A 230 -16.51 -8.30 11.13
N PHE A 231 -15.67 -7.27 11.23
CA PHE A 231 -16.04 -5.86 11.10
C PHE A 231 -15.09 -5.15 10.15
N GLY A 232 -15.59 -4.33 9.24
CA GLY A 232 -14.72 -3.64 8.29
C GLY A 232 -15.43 -2.77 7.25
N LEU A 233 -14.71 -2.48 6.17
CA LEU A 233 -15.14 -1.67 5.04
C LEU A 233 -15.46 -2.57 3.85
N SER A 234 -16.66 -2.44 3.29
CA SER A 234 -17.04 -3.03 2.00
C SER A 234 -17.20 -1.94 0.96
N GLU A 235 -16.59 -2.13 -0.18
CA GLU A 235 -16.62 -1.19 -1.29
C GLU A 235 -16.68 -1.91 -2.63
N GLN A 236 -17.02 -1.17 -3.67
CA GLN A 236 -16.94 -1.66 -5.03
C GLN A 236 -15.69 -1.09 -5.70
N MET A 237 -15.07 -1.93 -6.54
CA MET A 237 -13.97 -1.54 -7.40
C MET A 237 -14.33 -1.91 -8.84
N ARG A 238 -13.93 -1.07 -9.79
CA ARG A 238 -14.04 -1.36 -11.22
C ARG A 238 -12.68 -1.47 -11.84
N LEU A 239 -12.41 -2.64 -12.43
CA LEU A 239 -11.16 -2.92 -13.14
C LEU A 239 -11.23 -2.40 -14.59
N PRO A 240 -10.09 -2.01 -15.18
CA PRO A 240 -9.99 -1.69 -16.60
C PRO A 240 -10.45 -2.86 -17.48
N VAL A 241 -10.99 -2.56 -18.65
CA VAL A 241 -11.40 -3.59 -19.62
C VAL A 241 -10.19 -4.42 -20.03
N GLY A 242 -10.32 -5.75 -20.01
CA GLY A 242 -9.23 -6.69 -20.34
C GLY A 242 -8.30 -7.02 -19.17
N TYR A 243 -8.63 -6.55 -17.96
CA TYR A 243 -7.90 -6.88 -16.73
C TYR A 243 -8.75 -7.76 -15.81
N GLY A 244 -8.08 -8.49 -14.93
CA GLY A 244 -8.70 -9.37 -13.93
C GLY A 244 -7.99 -9.26 -12.60
N LEU A 245 -8.67 -9.68 -11.54
CA LEU A 245 -8.13 -9.78 -10.19
C LEU A 245 -7.70 -11.21 -9.91
N PHE A 246 -6.49 -11.36 -9.35
CA PHE A 246 -5.85 -12.64 -9.10
C PHE A 246 -5.42 -12.79 -7.64
N LEU A 247 -5.52 -14.02 -7.14
CA LEU A 247 -4.88 -14.47 -5.91
C LEU A 247 -3.78 -15.47 -6.31
N GLY A 248 -2.52 -15.08 -6.17
CA GLY A 248 -1.42 -15.82 -6.78
C GLY A 248 -1.58 -15.93 -8.30
N ASP A 249 -1.71 -17.13 -8.83
CA ASP A 249 -1.95 -17.38 -10.26
C ASP A 249 -3.43 -17.64 -10.61
N ASP A 250 -4.30 -17.73 -9.61
CA ASP A 250 -5.72 -18.02 -9.80
C ASP A 250 -6.53 -16.74 -10.00
N ILE A 251 -7.28 -16.68 -11.10
CA ILE A 251 -8.22 -15.57 -11.36
C ILE A 251 -9.46 -15.71 -10.48
N LEU A 252 -9.78 -14.64 -9.76
CA LEU A 252 -10.97 -14.58 -8.91
C LEU A 252 -12.26 -14.42 -9.71
N ARG A 253 -13.37 -14.91 -9.14
CA ARG A 253 -14.68 -14.96 -9.80
C ARG A 253 -15.82 -14.63 -8.81
N GLU A 254 -17.05 -15.02 -9.16
CA GLU A 254 -18.28 -14.67 -8.43
C GLU A 254 -18.39 -15.30 -7.02
N ASP A 255 -17.70 -16.42 -6.77
CA ASP A 255 -17.70 -17.02 -5.42
C ASP A 255 -16.90 -16.14 -4.44
N ILE A 256 -17.36 -16.07 -3.19
CA ILE A 256 -16.64 -15.33 -2.15
C ILE A 256 -15.30 -16.02 -1.90
N THR A 257 -14.22 -15.28 -2.14
CA THR A 257 -12.88 -15.69 -1.77
C THR A 257 -12.45 -14.97 -0.51
N GLN A 258 -12.10 -15.72 0.51
CA GLN A 258 -11.53 -15.19 1.76
C GLN A 258 -10.02 -15.42 1.76
N THR A 259 -9.23 -14.35 1.98
CA THR A 259 -7.77 -14.42 1.99
C THR A 259 -7.16 -13.32 2.86
N GLN A 260 -5.93 -13.57 3.32
CA GLN A 260 -5.06 -12.58 3.94
C GLN A 260 -3.82 -12.29 3.06
N ASP A 261 -3.78 -12.87 1.87
CA ASP A 261 -2.68 -12.66 0.93
C ASP A 261 -2.94 -11.44 0.04
N GLU A 262 -1.89 -10.98 -0.62
CA GLU A 262 -1.98 -9.91 -1.62
C GLU A 262 -2.80 -10.33 -2.83
N LEU A 263 -3.47 -9.37 -3.44
CA LEU A 263 -4.18 -9.54 -4.70
C LEU A 263 -3.48 -8.75 -5.80
N THR A 264 -3.56 -9.24 -7.04
CA THR A 264 -2.93 -8.55 -8.18
C THR A 264 -3.92 -8.30 -9.30
N ILE A 265 -3.83 -7.11 -9.90
CA ILE A 265 -4.60 -6.73 -11.09
C ILE A 265 -3.69 -6.93 -12.30
N ARG A 266 -4.05 -7.86 -13.18
CA ARG A 266 -3.24 -8.24 -14.34
C ARG A 266 -4.04 -8.21 -15.63
N ASN A 267 -3.36 -7.90 -16.73
CA ASN A 267 -3.93 -8.03 -18.06
C ASN A 267 -4.24 -9.50 -18.37
N LEU A 268 -5.48 -9.78 -18.80
CA LEU A 268 -5.97 -11.15 -19.04
C LEU A 268 -5.32 -11.83 -20.26
N GLU A 269 -4.79 -11.06 -21.22
CA GLU A 269 -4.16 -11.57 -22.43
C GLU A 269 -2.64 -11.74 -22.25
N THR A 270 -1.98 -10.73 -21.67
CA THR A 270 -0.51 -10.71 -21.56
C THR A 270 0.01 -11.19 -20.22
N GLY A 271 -0.81 -11.20 -19.17
CA GLY A 271 -0.41 -11.46 -17.79
C GLY A 271 0.36 -10.30 -17.14
N GLU A 272 0.49 -9.17 -17.83
CA GLU A 272 1.21 -8.01 -17.33
C GLU A 272 0.53 -7.43 -16.07
N LEU A 273 1.32 -7.17 -15.05
CA LEU A 273 0.87 -6.59 -13.79
C LEU A 273 0.57 -5.10 -13.95
N LEU A 274 -0.61 -4.68 -13.57
CA LEU A 274 -1.02 -3.27 -13.51
C LEU A 274 -0.85 -2.69 -12.11
N ALA A 275 -1.39 -3.39 -11.12
CA ALA A 275 -1.36 -2.96 -9.72
C ALA A 275 -1.42 -4.15 -8.77
N THR A 276 -1.04 -3.92 -7.52
CA THR A 276 -1.14 -4.87 -6.42
C THR A 276 -2.01 -4.26 -5.32
N ILE A 277 -2.89 -5.06 -4.74
CA ILE A 277 -3.58 -4.76 -3.49
C ILE A 277 -2.83 -5.55 -2.42
N PRO A 278 -2.03 -4.88 -1.56
CA PRO A 278 -1.17 -5.55 -0.59
C PRO A 278 -1.93 -6.39 0.42
N VAL A 279 -1.20 -7.11 1.25
CA VAL A 279 -1.75 -7.82 2.42
C VAL A 279 -2.51 -6.83 3.30
N PRO A 280 -3.78 -7.11 3.65
CA PRO A 280 -4.57 -6.18 4.45
C PRO A 280 -4.10 -6.18 5.90
N VAL A 281 -4.02 -5.01 6.49
CA VAL A 281 -3.51 -4.85 7.85
C VAL A 281 -4.36 -3.90 8.68
N VAL A 282 -4.24 -4.06 10.00
CA VAL A 282 -4.79 -3.09 10.96
C VAL A 282 -3.64 -2.39 11.66
N ILE A 283 -3.68 -1.07 11.62
CA ILE A 283 -2.71 -0.19 12.25
C ILE A 283 -3.30 0.27 13.59
N GLU A 284 -2.56 0.03 14.66
CA GLU A 284 -2.87 0.48 16.01
C GLU A 284 -1.70 1.33 16.52
N MET A 285 -2.02 2.42 17.22
CA MET A 285 -1.00 3.29 17.83
C MET A 285 -0.13 2.47 18.80
N ASP A 286 1.19 2.68 18.76
CA ASP A 286 2.18 2.02 19.62
C ASP A 286 2.29 0.47 19.45
N ALA A 287 1.61 -0.14 18.48
CA ALA A 287 1.80 -1.54 18.17
C ALA A 287 3.15 -1.78 17.48
N GLU A 288 3.94 -2.75 17.97
CA GLU A 288 5.24 -3.10 17.36
C GLU A 288 5.05 -3.77 15.98
N GLU A 289 3.97 -4.52 15.79
CA GLU A 289 3.63 -5.20 14.54
C GLU A 289 2.13 -5.01 14.25
N PRO A 290 1.77 -4.81 12.96
CA PRO A 290 0.36 -4.70 12.59
C PRO A 290 -0.35 -6.05 12.71
N TYR A 291 -1.63 -5.99 12.92
CA TYR A 291 -2.50 -7.15 12.85
C TYR A 291 -2.97 -7.39 11.41
N HIS A 292 -3.01 -8.66 10.96
CA HIS A 292 -3.50 -8.99 9.62
C HIS A 292 -5.03 -8.98 9.57
N ALA A 293 -5.57 -8.12 8.73
CA ALA A 293 -6.98 -8.14 8.36
C ALA A 293 -7.26 -9.26 7.33
N THR A 294 -8.47 -9.36 6.87
CA THR A 294 -8.93 -10.38 5.92
C THR A 294 -9.69 -9.71 4.78
N TYR A 295 -9.38 -10.10 3.55
CA TYR A 295 -10.18 -9.77 2.38
C TYR A 295 -11.28 -10.80 2.16
N PHE A 296 -12.49 -10.31 1.85
CA PHE A 296 -13.58 -11.06 1.25
C PHE A 296 -13.87 -10.46 -0.12
N VAL A 297 -13.68 -11.23 -1.16
CA VAL A 297 -13.66 -10.75 -2.54
C VAL A 297 -14.67 -11.50 -3.39
N GLN A 298 -15.45 -10.76 -4.18
CA GLN A 298 -16.31 -11.30 -5.24
C GLN A 298 -16.08 -10.51 -6.53
N VAL A 299 -16.00 -11.19 -7.68
CA VAL A 299 -15.72 -10.56 -8.97
C VAL A 299 -16.85 -10.85 -9.96
N PHE A 300 -17.48 -9.80 -10.47
CA PHE A 300 -18.58 -9.83 -11.44
C PHE A 300 -18.17 -9.13 -12.75
N GLY A 301 -17.46 -9.87 -13.62
CA GLY A 301 -16.87 -9.27 -14.81
C GLY A 301 -15.73 -8.30 -14.44
N ASN A 302 -15.94 -7.00 -14.71
CA ASN A 302 -14.97 -5.96 -14.35
C ASN A 302 -15.28 -5.32 -12.98
N ASP A 303 -16.45 -5.59 -12.42
CA ASP A 303 -16.82 -5.06 -11.11
C ASP A 303 -16.40 -6.05 -10.00
N VAL A 304 -15.80 -5.53 -8.95
CA VAL A 304 -15.32 -6.28 -7.78
C VAL A 304 -16.02 -5.73 -6.55
N VAL A 305 -16.48 -6.60 -5.68
CA VAL A 305 -16.84 -6.25 -4.31
C VAL A 305 -15.68 -6.68 -3.43
N LEU A 306 -15.02 -5.72 -2.83
CA LEU A 306 -13.90 -5.92 -1.91
C LEU A 306 -14.35 -5.54 -0.51
N THR A 307 -14.26 -6.47 0.43
CA THR A 307 -14.48 -6.17 1.84
C THR A 307 -13.20 -6.45 2.60
N THR A 308 -12.66 -5.44 3.28
CA THR A 308 -11.51 -5.55 4.15
C THR A 308 -11.98 -5.50 5.58
N ALA A 309 -11.77 -6.59 6.32
CA ALA A 309 -12.36 -6.74 7.64
C ALA A 309 -11.40 -7.36 8.66
N VAL A 310 -11.59 -7.01 9.91
CA VAL A 310 -10.86 -7.53 11.08
C VAL A 310 -11.77 -8.44 11.89
N GLY A 311 -11.21 -9.51 12.46
CA GLY A 311 -11.95 -10.39 13.37
C GLY A 311 -12.42 -9.64 14.61
N THR A 312 -13.71 -9.80 14.98
CA THR A 312 -14.30 -9.07 16.10
C THR A 312 -13.69 -9.49 17.44
N ASP A 313 -13.23 -10.73 17.59
CA ASP A 313 -12.53 -11.19 18.79
C ASP A 313 -11.28 -10.35 19.08
N TRP A 314 -10.53 -9.97 18.05
CA TRP A 314 -9.37 -9.10 18.17
C TRP A 314 -9.79 -7.62 18.38
N LEU A 315 -10.73 -7.12 17.57
CA LEU A 315 -11.17 -5.72 17.60
C LEU A 315 -11.78 -5.34 18.96
N MET A 316 -12.52 -6.26 19.55
CA MET A 316 -13.25 -6.02 20.81
C MET A 316 -12.42 -6.33 22.07
N ASP A 317 -11.19 -6.79 21.92
CA ASP A 317 -10.28 -7.00 23.04
C ASP A 317 -10.07 -5.69 23.82
N GLU A 318 -10.11 -5.75 25.14
CA GLU A 318 -9.99 -4.59 26.03
C GLU A 318 -8.63 -3.87 25.91
N GLU A 319 -7.60 -4.58 25.44
CA GLU A 319 -6.26 -4.04 25.24
C GLU A 319 -6.14 -3.15 23.99
N ARG A 320 -7.11 -3.18 23.07
CA ARG A 320 -7.06 -2.37 21.83
C ARG A 320 -7.19 -0.89 22.13
N GLN A 321 -6.32 -0.10 21.51
CA GLN A 321 -6.29 1.35 21.60
C GLN A 321 -6.86 1.96 20.32
N PHE A 322 -7.79 2.91 20.50
CA PHE A 322 -8.39 3.65 19.40
C PHE A 322 -7.79 5.06 19.35
N PRO A 323 -7.67 5.68 18.17
CA PRO A 323 -8.17 5.21 16.86
C PRO A 323 -7.38 4.06 16.28
N LEU A 324 -8.05 3.24 15.45
CA LEU A 324 -7.47 2.16 14.65
C LEU A 324 -7.66 2.48 13.16
N ALA A 325 -6.80 1.95 12.30
CA ALA A 325 -7.02 2.00 10.85
C ALA A 325 -6.95 0.61 10.23
N ILE A 326 -7.91 0.29 9.34
CA ILE A 326 -7.87 -0.90 8.50
C ILE A 326 -7.43 -0.45 7.10
N ASP A 327 -6.32 -1.01 6.59
CA ASP A 327 -5.64 -0.58 5.35
C ASP A 327 -5.86 -1.58 4.19
N PRO A 328 -6.66 -1.23 3.17
CA PRO A 328 -6.77 -1.91 1.89
C PRO A 328 -6.05 -1.15 0.75
N SER A 329 -4.80 -0.80 0.89
CA SER A 329 -4.03 0.02 -0.07
C SER A 329 -3.97 -0.52 -1.51
N ILE A 330 -3.63 0.34 -2.48
CA ILE A 330 -3.33 -0.03 -3.87
C ILE A 330 -1.92 0.44 -4.22
N SER A 331 -1.03 -0.50 -4.54
CA SER A 331 0.32 -0.20 -5.06
C SER A 331 0.35 -0.30 -6.57
N VAL A 332 0.84 0.74 -7.25
CA VAL A 332 0.93 0.80 -8.70
C VAL A 332 2.25 0.22 -9.19
N SER A 333 2.19 -0.65 -10.22
CA SER A 333 3.38 -1.23 -10.82
C SER A 333 3.74 -0.52 -12.12
N ARG A 334 4.89 0.15 -12.16
CA ARG A 334 5.52 0.47 -13.43
C ARG A 334 6.68 -0.49 -13.65
N GLY A 335 6.56 -1.35 -14.67
CA GLY A 335 7.44 -2.47 -14.95
C GLY A 335 8.93 -2.14 -14.82
N GLY A 336 9.63 -2.94 -14.00
CA GLY A 336 11.10 -2.99 -13.93
C GLY A 336 11.75 -2.67 -12.59
N GLY A 337 11.03 -2.39 -11.53
CA GLY A 337 11.60 -2.15 -10.20
C GLY A 337 10.94 -3.02 -9.14
N GLY A 338 11.72 -3.71 -8.32
CA GLY A 338 11.21 -4.45 -7.17
C GLY A 338 10.45 -3.51 -6.22
N TYR A 339 9.34 -3.97 -5.69
CA TYR A 339 8.52 -3.23 -4.74
C TYR A 339 9.25 -3.08 -3.40
N CYS A 340 9.23 -1.87 -2.86
CA CYS A 340 9.61 -1.63 -1.47
C CYS A 340 8.33 -1.31 -0.68
N TYR A 341 7.87 -2.23 0.14
CA TYR A 341 6.84 -1.94 1.12
C TYR A 341 7.51 -1.24 2.31
N VAL A 342 7.18 0.02 2.52
CA VAL A 342 7.62 0.73 3.73
C VAL A 342 6.62 0.41 4.84
N TYR A 343 6.94 -0.60 5.61
CA TYR A 343 6.26 -0.90 6.85
C TYR A 343 7.11 -0.31 7.97
N TYR A 344 6.67 0.73 8.67
CA TYR A 344 7.35 1.30 9.83
C TYR A 344 8.88 1.14 9.78
N ALA A 345 9.56 1.92 8.92
CA ALA A 345 11.01 1.92 8.74
C ALA A 345 11.67 0.61 8.22
N TYR A 346 10.93 -0.42 7.84
CA TYR A 346 11.46 -1.62 7.22
C TYR A 346 11.03 -1.73 5.76
N CYS A 347 12.01 -1.68 4.84
CA CYS A 347 11.78 -2.04 3.43
C CYS A 347 11.91 -3.55 3.28
N TYR A 348 10.82 -4.24 2.94
CA TYR A 348 10.88 -5.63 2.48
C TYR A 348 10.98 -5.65 0.96
N ASN A 349 12.14 -6.06 0.44
CA ASN A 349 12.32 -6.28 -0.99
C ASN A 349 12.10 -7.76 -1.28
N SER A 350 10.96 -8.12 -1.87
CA SER A 350 10.62 -9.50 -2.20
C SER A 350 11.37 -10.05 -3.42
N ALA A 351 12.07 -9.21 -4.20
CA ALA A 351 12.70 -9.65 -5.46
C ALA A 351 14.23 -9.76 -5.41
N TYR A 352 14.95 -8.95 -4.62
CA TYR A 352 16.41 -9.05 -4.45
C TYR A 352 16.84 -8.41 -3.12
N GLY A 353 17.36 -9.25 -2.22
CA GLY A 353 17.74 -8.91 -0.85
C GLY A 353 19.01 -8.06 -0.73
N ASP A 354 19.08 -6.89 -1.33
CA ASP A 354 20.16 -5.95 -1.07
C ASP A 354 19.77 -4.51 -1.45
N LEU A 355 19.43 -3.71 -0.44
CA LEU A 355 19.41 -2.25 -0.56
C LEU A 355 20.88 -1.77 -0.57
N ARG A 356 21.45 -1.55 -1.73
CA ARG A 356 22.75 -0.87 -1.85
C ARG A 356 22.52 0.61 -2.17
N ARG A 357 22.83 1.48 -1.21
CA ARG A 357 23.18 2.86 -1.52
C ARG A 357 24.54 2.83 -2.24
N THR A 358 24.58 3.15 -3.51
CA THR A 358 25.83 3.39 -4.22
C THR A 358 25.92 4.86 -4.58
N SER A 359 26.74 5.61 -3.87
CA SER A 359 27.24 6.88 -4.38
C SER A 359 28.44 6.59 -5.27
N THR A 360 28.32 6.86 -6.55
CA THR A 360 29.46 6.76 -7.47
C THR A 360 29.96 8.17 -7.78
N ARG A 361 31.19 8.50 -7.35
CA ARG A 361 31.90 9.67 -7.86
C ARG A 361 32.40 9.35 -9.26
N ILE A 362 31.99 10.11 -10.24
CA ILE A 362 32.52 10.14 -11.60
C ILE A 362 33.43 11.35 -11.75
#